data_c5d5c464acde5aa421e4092d2e5c8054
#
_entry.id   c5d5c464acde5aa421e4092d2e5c8054
#
_cell.length_a   1.000
_cell.length_b   1.000
_cell.length_c   1.000
_cell.angle_alpha   90.00
_cell.angle_beta   90.00
_cell.angle_gamma   90.00
#
_symmetry.space_group_name_H-M   'P 1'
#
loop_
_entity.id
_entity.type
_entity.pdbx_description
1 polymer ?
#
loop_
_entity_poly.entity_id
_entity_poly.type
_entity_poly.pdbx_seq_one_letter_code
_entity_poly.pdbx_strand_id
1 'polypeptide(L)'
;MKDFPFRLGTTSYIIPADILPNAHYLAGKVRDIELILFEVDNGPNNLPSEEVIGELSQIASQFDLTYTVHLPLDLKLGEDGSEQDQSLVKARRVIECTCGLDPWAYVLHLDGKSVRTSTDIERIRRWQDQSVRALEIVSVWAGGPEKLAVENLETYPLDFIQPVLDRIPVSRCVDVGHLWLDGHDPIPYLQAALSRTRVIHMHGLAERDHRSLAFMPREKVKAVWDELLRLKYQGVMTLEIFSEEDFLSSLKVIEKLS
;
A
#
# COMPACT_ATOMS: atom_id res chain seq x y z
N MET A 1 -2.28 18.52 14.05
CA MET A 1 -1.41 17.33 13.95
C MET A 1 0.05 17.79 14.03
N LYS A 2 0.96 17.03 14.67
CA LYS A 2 2.38 17.37 14.61
C LYS A 2 2.85 17.25 13.16
N ASP A 3 3.76 18.13 12.74
CA ASP A 3 4.35 18.06 11.40
C ASP A 3 5.49 17.02 11.41
N PHE A 4 5.29 15.97 10.63
CA PHE A 4 6.31 14.97 10.34
C PHE A 4 6.90 15.24 8.95
N PRO A 5 8.11 14.76 8.65
CA PRO A 5 8.67 14.87 7.30
C PRO A 5 7.91 14.03 6.26
N PHE A 6 7.07 13.10 6.69
CA PHE A 6 6.22 12.22 5.88
C PHE A 6 4.74 12.48 6.16
N ARG A 7 3.87 12.06 5.27
CA ARG A 7 2.41 12.15 5.41
C ARG A 7 1.92 10.93 6.19
N LEU A 8 1.31 11.16 7.36
CA LEU A 8 0.65 10.10 8.11
C LEU A 8 -0.72 9.82 7.48
N GLY A 9 -0.95 8.57 7.11
CA GLY A 9 -2.18 8.10 6.49
C GLY A 9 -2.85 6.94 7.23
N THR A 10 -4.02 6.54 6.75
CA THR A 10 -4.72 5.31 7.13
C THR A 10 -5.67 4.88 6.02
N THR A 11 -6.26 3.68 6.14
CA THR A 11 -7.20 3.15 5.16
C THR A 11 -8.55 3.89 5.15
N SER A 12 -9.26 3.79 4.04
CA SER A 12 -10.63 4.31 3.89
C SER A 12 -11.72 3.43 4.55
N TYR A 13 -11.34 2.59 5.52
CA TYR A 13 -12.22 1.60 6.16
C TYR A 13 -12.17 1.67 7.69
N ILE A 14 -12.10 2.88 8.23
CA ILE A 14 -11.98 3.12 9.67
C ILE A 14 -13.34 3.06 10.39
N ILE A 15 -14.37 3.61 9.77
CA ILE A 15 -15.75 3.51 10.27
C ILE A 15 -16.59 2.62 9.33
N PRO A 16 -17.65 1.94 9.83
CA PRO A 16 -18.49 1.06 9.02
C PRO A 16 -19.41 1.84 8.07
N ALA A 17 -18.81 2.51 7.09
CA ALA A 17 -19.47 3.36 6.12
C ALA A 17 -18.68 3.34 4.79
N ASP A 18 -19.25 3.88 3.72
CA ASP A 18 -18.62 4.03 2.43
C ASP A 18 -17.41 4.99 2.47
N ILE A 19 -16.69 5.10 1.34
CA ILE A 19 -15.45 5.87 1.22
C ILE A 19 -15.62 7.34 1.63
N LEU A 20 -16.68 8.02 1.15
CA LEU A 20 -16.88 9.45 1.38
C LEU A 20 -17.11 9.79 2.85
N PRO A 21 -18.00 9.12 3.61
CA PRO A 21 -18.09 9.29 5.06
C PRO A 21 -16.76 9.02 5.80
N ASN A 22 -15.98 8.01 5.37
CA ASN A 22 -14.66 7.75 5.93
C ASN A 22 -13.69 8.91 5.63
N ALA A 23 -13.69 9.47 4.43
CA ALA A 23 -12.86 10.62 4.08
C ALA A 23 -13.22 11.86 4.92
N HIS A 24 -14.50 12.15 5.11
CA HIS A 24 -14.94 13.21 6.00
C HIS A 24 -14.54 12.98 7.46
N TYR A 25 -14.68 11.74 7.96
CA TYR A 25 -14.25 11.38 9.31
C TYR A 25 -12.76 11.58 9.52
N LEU A 26 -11.94 11.24 8.52
CA LEU A 26 -10.47 11.28 8.57
C LEU A 26 -9.88 12.66 8.28
N ALA A 27 -10.66 13.54 7.64
CA ALA A 27 -10.25 14.91 7.30
C ALA A 27 -9.73 15.65 8.54
N GLY A 28 -8.51 16.18 8.46
CA GLY A 28 -7.82 16.85 9.56
C GLY A 28 -7.22 15.93 10.64
N LYS A 29 -7.46 14.61 10.57
CA LYS A 29 -6.84 13.61 11.47
C LYS A 29 -5.64 12.92 10.82
N VAL A 30 -5.59 12.86 9.50
CA VAL A 30 -4.50 12.29 8.69
C VAL A 30 -4.14 13.23 7.54
N ARG A 31 -3.06 12.93 6.83
CA ARG A 31 -2.59 13.65 5.65
C ARG A 31 -2.67 12.82 4.36
N ASP A 32 -2.97 11.52 4.49
CA ASP A 32 -3.22 10.62 3.36
C ASP A 32 -4.35 9.65 3.72
N ILE A 33 -5.15 9.27 2.74
CA ILE A 33 -6.15 8.21 2.88
C ILE A 33 -5.90 7.19 1.78
N GLU A 34 -5.60 5.96 2.21
CA GLU A 34 -5.47 4.86 1.29
C GLU A 34 -6.85 4.29 0.96
N LEU A 35 -7.25 4.45 -0.29
CA LEU A 35 -8.53 3.95 -0.80
C LEU A 35 -8.42 2.44 -1.03
N ILE A 36 -9.17 1.68 -0.23
CA ILE A 36 -9.32 0.24 -0.39
C ILE A 36 -10.56 0.00 -1.24
N LEU A 37 -10.34 -0.41 -2.49
CA LEU A 37 -11.40 -0.56 -3.48
C LEU A 37 -11.65 -2.03 -3.80
N PHE A 38 -12.91 -2.43 -3.66
CA PHE A 38 -13.38 -3.78 -3.99
C PHE A 38 -14.06 -3.75 -5.35
N GLU A 39 -13.42 -4.25 -6.36
CA GLU A 39 -14.01 -4.54 -7.65
C GLU A 39 -14.32 -6.03 -7.69
N VAL A 40 -15.57 -6.41 -7.47
CA VAL A 40 -16.03 -7.79 -7.40
C VAL A 40 -16.96 -8.12 -8.57
N ASP A 41 -16.88 -9.35 -9.08
CA ASP A 41 -17.69 -9.78 -10.23
C ASP A 41 -19.17 -9.96 -9.85
N ASN A 42 -19.42 -10.44 -8.64
CA ASN A 42 -20.76 -10.68 -8.10
C ASN A 42 -20.87 -10.07 -6.70
N GLY A 43 -21.71 -9.07 -6.56
CA GLY A 43 -21.95 -8.39 -5.29
C GLY A 43 -21.69 -6.88 -5.36
N PRO A 44 -21.82 -6.17 -4.23
CA PRO A 44 -21.57 -4.75 -4.18
C PRO A 44 -20.07 -4.49 -4.36
N ASN A 45 -19.72 -3.56 -5.23
CA ASN A 45 -18.40 -2.94 -5.28
C ASN A 45 -18.48 -1.51 -4.70
N ASN A 46 -17.33 -0.95 -4.33
CA ASN A 46 -17.22 0.38 -3.76
C ASN A 46 -16.45 1.35 -4.65
N LEU A 47 -16.42 1.09 -5.97
CA LEU A 47 -15.79 2.03 -6.90
C LEU A 47 -16.51 3.38 -6.84
N PRO A 48 -15.79 4.48 -6.58
CA PRO A 48 -16.40 5.80 -6.48
C PRO A 48 -16.92 6.29 -7.82
N SER A 49 -18.09 6.94 -7.82
CA SER A 49 -18.59 7.64 -9.00
C SER A 49 -17.77 8.91 -9.26
N GLU A 50 -17.93 9.51 -10.46
CA GLU A 50 -17.30 10.81 -10.78
C GLU A 50 -17.69 11.91 -9.77
N GLU A 51 -18.92 11.89 -9.27
CA GLU A 51 -19.40 12.83 -8.25
C GLU A 51 -18.60 12.63 -6.94
N VAL A 52 -18.46 11.39 -6.47
CA VAL A 52 -17.67 11.06 -5.27
C VAL A 52 -16.20 11.42 -5.46
N ILE A 53 -15.60 11.20 -6.64
CA ILE A 53 -14.24 11.66 -6.97
C ILE A 53 -14.13 13.18 -6.85
N GLY A 54 -15.13 13.91 -7.35
CA GLY A 54 -15.20 15.38 -7.21
C GLY A 54 -15.22 15.83 -5.75
N GLU A 55 -16.02 15.18 -4.90
CA GLU A 55 -16.08 15.49 -3.47
C GLU A 55 -14.78 15.12 -2.73
N LEU A 56 -14.19 13.96 -3.03
CA LEU A 56 -12.88 13.57 -2.47
C LEU A 56 -11.79 14.59 -2.84
N SER A 57 -11.79 15.11 -4.09
CA SER A 57 -10.86 16.16 -4.50
C SER A 57 -11.05 17.46 -3.72
N GLN A 58 -12.30 17.83 -3.41
CA GLN A 58 -12.59 19.01 -2.58
C GLN A 58 -12.07 18.81 -1.14
N ILE A 59 -12.30 17.64 -0.54
CA ILE A 59 -11.79 17.31 0.79
C ILE A 59 -10.25 17.37 0.79
N ALA A 60 -9.59 16.79 -0.24
CA ALA A 60 -8.13 16.84 -0.40
C ALA A 60 -7.61 18.28 -0.38
N SER A 61 -8.22 19.16 -1.19
CA SER A 61 -7.84 20.58 -1.28
C SER A 61 -8.08 21.34 0.03
N GLN A 62 -9.18 21.05 0.73
CA GLN A 62 -9.55 21.75 1.96
C GLN A 62 -8.67 21.36 3.15
N PHE A 63 -8.25 20.09 3.24
CA PHE A 63 -7.56 19.53 4.40
C PHE A 63 -6.10 19.18 4.15
N ASP A 64 -5.53 19.52 2.99
CA ASP A 64 -4.19 19.12 2.58
C ASP A 64 -4.02 17.58 2.68
N LEU A 65 -4.95 16.85 2.07
CA LEU A 65 -4.91 15.40 1.95
C LEU A 65 -4.34 14.97 0.61
N THR A 66 -3.70 13.81 0.59
CA THR A 66 -3.45 13.01 -0.60
C THR A 66 -4.25 11.71 -0.52
N TYR A 67 -4.34 11.03 -1.64
CA TYR A 67 -4.89 9.68 -1.69
C TYR A 67 -3.82 8.71 -2.21
N THR A 68 -3.69 7.59 -1.53
CA THR A 68 -3.06 6.38 -2.03
C THR A 68 -4.18 5.43 -2.45
N VAL A 69 -3.95 4.52 -3.38
CA VAL A 69 -4.97 3.56 -3.83
C VAL A 69 -4.38 2.16 -3.78
N HIS A 70 -5.01 1.24 -3.06
CA HIS A 70 -4.62 -0.16 -3.06
C HIS A 70 -5.36 -0.92 -4.16
N LEU A 71 -4.62 -1.59 -5.06
CA LEU A 71 -5.21 -2.38 -6.14
C LEU A 71 -5.80 -3.70 -5.60
N PRO A 72 -6.92 -4.18 -6.18
CA PRO A 72 -7.75 -5.19 -5.53
C PRO A 72 -7.23 -6.63 -5.59
N LEU A 73 -6.30 -6.96 -6.46
CA LEU A 73 -5.80 -8.32 -6.66
C LEU A 73 -4.28 -8.36 -6.88
N ASP A 74 -3.67 -9.50 -6.52
CA ASP A 74 -2.26 -9.78 -6.81
C ASP A 74 -2.06 -9.78 -8.34
N LEU A 75 -1.19 -8.90 -8.83
CA LEU A 75 -1.02 -8.61 -10.25
C LEU A 75 -0.27 -9.73 -10.97
N LYS A 76 -0.80 -10.17 -12.11
CA LYS A 76 -0.17 -11.12 -13.02
C LYS A 76 -0.70 -10.98 -14.45
N LEU A 77 0.02 -11.55 -15.41
CA LEU A 77 -0.50 -11.83 -16.75
C LEU A 77 -1.29 -13.14 -16.75
N GLY A 78 -2.12 -13.34 -17.78
CA GLY A 78 -2.73 -14.63 -18.08
C GLY A 78 -1.67 -15.71 -18.33
N GLU A 79 -2.04 -16.99 -18.22
CA GLU A 79 -1.09 -18.10 -18.45
C GLU A 79 -0.49 -18.10 -19.86
N ASP A 80 -1.22 -17.58 -20.83
CA ASP A 80 -0.79 -17.35 -22.22
C ASP A 80 0.03 -16.06 -22.42
N GLY A 81 0.29 -15.31 -21.33
CA GLY A 81 0.94 -13.99 -21.36
C GLY A 81 0.02 -12.85 -21.78
N SER A 82 -1.29 -13.07 -21.86
CA SER A 82 -2.27 -12.05 -22.25
C SER A 82 -2.56 -11.05 -21.12
N GLU A 83 -3.08 -9.89 -21.51
CA GLU A 83 -3.57 -8.84 -20.62
C GLU A 83 -5.00 -9.07 -20.12
N GLN A 84 -5.56 -10.28 -20.35
CA GLN A 84 -6.95 -10.63 -20.03
C GLN A 84 -7.10 -11.22 -18.60
N ASP A 85 -6.01 -11.30 -17.83
CA ASP A 85 -6.12 -11.73 -16.43
C ASP A 85 -6.99 -10.75 -15.64
N GLN A 86 -7.81 -11.28 -14.74
CA GLN A 86 -8.74 -10.49 -13.93
C GLN A 86 -8.03 -9.43 -13.09
N SER A 87 -6.79 -9.69 -12.64
CA SER A 87 -6.02 -8.71 -11.86
C SER A 87 -5.71 -7.45 -12.68
N LEU A 88 -5.35 -7.60 -13.96
CA LEU A 88 -5.11 -6.48 -14.86
C LEU A 88 -6.41 -5.75 -15.22
N VAL A 89 -7.48 -6.49 -15.55
CA VAL A 89 -8.78 -5.89 -15.86
C VAL A 89 -9.29 -5.04 -14.70
N LYS A 90 -9.20 -5.56 -13.47
CA LYS A 90 -9.66 -4.85 -12.26
C LYS A 90 -8.73 -3.70 -11.90
N ALA A 91 -7.41 -3.88 -11.99
CA ALA A 91 -6.44 -2.80 -11.79
C ALA A 91 -6.72 -1.62 -12.73
N ARG A 92 -6.97 -1.91 -14.02
CA ARG A 92 -7.30 -0.87 -15.00
C ARG A 92 -8.55 -0.09 -14.62
N ARG A 93 -9.64 -0.77 -14.25
CA ARG A 93 -10.89 -0.12 -13.82
C ARG A 93 -10.69 0.78 -12.60
N VAL A 94 -9.94 0.29 -11.61
CA VAL A 94 -9.63 1.07 -10.40
C VAL A 94 -8.80 2.31 -10.76
N ILE A 95 -7.77 2.17 -11.57
CA ILE A 95 -6.92 3.29 -12.00
C ILE A 95 -7.72 4.31 -12.80
N GLU A 96 -8.50 3.87 -13.81
CA GLU A 96 -9.37 4.75 -14.61
C GLU A 96 -10.38 5.51 -13.74
N CYS A 97 -10.93 4.86 -12.71
CA CYS A 97 -11.88 5.47 -11.78
C CYS A 97 -11.23 6.50 -10.86
N THR A 98 -9.97 6.29 -10.46
CA THR A 98 -9.31 7.11 -9.42
C THR A 98 -8.28 8.09 -9.95
N CYS A 99 -7.92 8.03 -11.24
CA CYS A 99 -6.88 8.90 -11.83
C CYS A 99 -7.17 10.40 -11.65
N GLY A 100 -8.46 10.79 -11.59
CA GLY A 100 -8.87 12.18 -11.33
C GLY A 100 -8.47 12.72 -9.95
N LEU A 101 -8.13 11.86 -9.00
CA LEU A 101 -7.59 12.26 -7.69
C LEU A 101 -6.09 12.52 -7.71
N ASP A 102 -5.39 12.20 -8.81
CA ASP A 102 -3.92 12.20 -8.92
C ASP A 102 -3.26 11.46 -7.73
N PRO A 103 -3.54 10.15 -7.53
CA PRO A 103 -3.07 9.44 -6.36
C PRO A 103 -1.57 9.55 -6.15
N TRP A 104 -1.16 9.62 -4.87
CA TRP A 104 0.25 9.59 -4.48
C TRP A 104 0.93 8.32 -4.98
N ALA A 105 0.27 7.18 -4.83
CA ALA A 105 0.71 5.89 -5.34
C ALA A 105 -0.46 4.93 -5.55
N TYR A 106 -0.24 3.93 -6.40
CA TYR A 106 -1.03 2.71 -6.47
C TYR A 106 -0.22 1.58 -5.82
N VAL A 107 -0.65 1.13 -4.65
CA VAL A 107 -0.06 -0.03 -3.96
C VAL A 107 -0.57 -1.31 -4.61
N LEU A 108 0.31 -2.26 -4.82
CA LEU A 108 -0.03 -3.52 -5.46
C LEU A 108 0.87 -4.66 -5.01
N HIS A 109 0.34 -5.87 -5.09
CA HIS A 109 1.06 -7.13 -4.91
C HIS A 109 1.39 -7.77 -6.25
N LEU A 110 2.45 -8.58 -6.29
CA LEU A 110 2.74 -9.48 -7.42
C LEU A 110 2.35 -10.91 -7.05
N ASP A 111 1.55 -11.59 -7.89
CA ASP A 111 1.19 -13.00 -7.65
C ASP A 111 2.42 -13.90 -7.83
N GLY A 112 3.05 -14.22 -6.71
CA GLY A 112 4.22 -15.10 -6.64
C GLY A 112 3.93 -16.46 -5.99
N LYS A 113 2.67 -16.74 -5.61
CA LYS A 113 2.30 -17.94 -4.82
C LYS A 113 2.82 -19.25 -5.41
N SER A 114 2.84 -19.36 -6.73
CA SER A 114 3.28 -20.57 -7.43
C SER A 114 4.80 -20.73 -7.53
N VAL A 115 5.58 -19.67 -7.25
CA VAL A 115 7.04 -19.65 -7.44
C VAL A 115 7.84 -19.30 -6.19
N ARG A 116 7.23 -18.79 -5.14
CA ARG A 116 7.94 -18.31 -3.92
C ARG A 116 8.80 -19.37 -3.22
N THR A 117 8.46 -20.66 -3.40
CA THR A 117 9.23 -21.78 -2.85
C THR A 117 9.84 -22.67 -3.95
N SER A 118 9.76 -22.24 -5.21
CA SER A 118 10.26 -23.02 -6.35
C SER A 118 11.80 -22.96 -6.41
N THR A 119 12.41 -24.09 -6.77
CA THR A 119 13.83 -24.18 -7.14
C THR A 119 14.03 -24.25 -8.65
N ASP A 120 12.95 -24.25 -9.43
CA ASP A 120 12.98 -24.26 -10.90
C ASP A 120 13.32 -22.85 -11.42
N ILE A 121 14.55 -22.69 -11.87
CA ILE A 121 15.09 -21.40 -12.34
C ILE A 121 14.31 -20.86 -13.55
N GLU A 122 13.90 -21.73 -14.48
CA GLU A 122 13.18 -21.29 -15.68
C GLU A 122 11.76 -20.81 -15.33
N ARG A 123 11.13 -21.47 -14.37
CA ARG A 123 9.82 -21.04 -13.85
C ARG A 123 9.91 -19.69 -13.13
N ILE A 124 10.95 -19.50 -12.31
CA ILE A 124 11.20 -18.23 -11.61
C ILE A 124 11.46 -17.11 -12.63
N ARG A 125 12.32 -17.34 -13.63
CA ARG A 125 12.60 -16.34 -14.68
C ARG A 125 11.35 -15.96 -15.46
N ARG A 126 10.54 -16.93 -15.85
CA ARG A 126 9.27 -16.66 -16.55
C ARG A 126 8.36 -15.79 -15.72
N TRP A 127 8.24 -16.08 -14.41
CA TRP A 127 7.47 -15.24 -13.50
C TRP A 127 8.02 -13.82 -13.42
N GLN A 128 9.34 -13.66 -13.32
CA GLN A 128 9.97 -12.33 -13.31
C GLN A 128 9.69 -11.56 -14.60
N ASP A 129 9.81 -12.20 -15.76
CA ASP A 129 9.54 -11.60 -17.07
C ASP A 129 8.07 -11.15 -17.18
N GLN A 130 7.15 -12.01 -16.76
CA GLN A 130 5.72 -11.71 -16.76
C GLN A 130 5.37 -10.58 -15.76
N SER A 131 5.98 -10.57 -14.59
CA SER A 131 5.78 -9.51 -13.60
C SER A 131 6.28 -8.13 -14.10
N VAL A 132 7.45 -8.08 -14.72
CA VAL A 132 7.97 -6.85 -15.36
C VAL A 132 6.99 -6.38 -16.43
N ARG A 133 6.52 -7.28 -17.29
CA ARG A 133 5.57 -6.94 -18.36
C ARG A 133 4.25 -6.43 -17.80
N ALA A 134 3.71 -7.06 -16.76
CA ALA A 134 2.48 -6.60 -16.10
C ALA A 134 2.66 -5.19 -15.51
N LEU A 135 3.79 -4.93 -14.85
CA LEU A 135 4.11 -3.60 -14.31
C LEU A 135 4.28 -2.55 -15.41
N GLU A 136 4.89 -2.87 -16.56
CA GLU A 136 5.00 -1.97 -17.71
C GLU A 136 3.61 -1.53 -18.20
N ILE A 137 2.69 -2.49 -18.33
CA ILE A 137 1.31 -2.24 -18.78
C ILE A 137 0.59 -1.32 -17.79
N VAL A 138 0.61 -1.67 -16.51
CA VAL A 138 -0.08 -0.89 -15.45
C VAL A 138 0.55 0.49 -15.27
N SER A 139 1.87 0.63 -15.48
CA SER A 139 2.57 1.92 -15.44
C SER A 139 1.99 2.93 -16.44
N VAL A 140 1.61 2.46 -17.63
CA VAL A 140 0.99 3.34 -18.65
C VAL A 140 -0.35 3.87 -18.16
N TRP A 141 -1.15 3.03 -17.51
CA TRP A 141 -2.46 3.46 -16.98
C TRP A 141 -2.32 4.37 -15.77
N ALA A 142 -1.34 4.10 -14.91
CA ALA A 142 -1.08 4.88 -13.69
C ALA A 142 -0.44 6.26 -13.95
N GLY A 143 0.05 6.51 -15.18
CA GLY A 143 0.73 7.77 -15.54
C GLY A 143 2.22 7.80 -15.23
N GLY A 144 2.83 6.63 -14.92
CA GLY A 144 4.27 6.47 -14.71
C GLY A 144 4.60 5.29 -13.77
N PRO A 145 5.77 4.66 -13.99
CA PRO A 145 6.18 3.53 -13.14
C PRO A 145 6.41 3.94 -11.68
N GLU A 146 6.84 5.16 -11.42
CA GLU A 146 7.07 5.67 -10.06
C GLU A 146 5.80 5.76 -9.23
N LYS A 147 4.63 5.79 -9.87
CA LYS A 147 3.33 5.77 -9.17
C LYS A 147 2.92 4.37 -8.71
N LEU A 148 3.56 3.32 -9.20
CA LEU A 148 3.30 1.95 -8.75
C LEU A 148 4.20 1.62 -7.55
N ALA A 149 3.62 1.27 -6.43
CA ALA A 149 4.32 0.89 -5.21
C ALA A 149 4.14 -0.62 -4.94
N VAL A 150 5.13 -1.41 -5.33
CA VAL A 150 5.09 -2.88 -5.14
C VAL A 150 5.39 -3.22 -3.69
N GLU A 151 4.51 -3.99 -3.07
CA GLU A 151 4.54 -4.34 -1.67
C GLU A 151 5.25 -5.68 -1.40
N ASN A 152 5.99 -5.75 -0.27
CA ASN A 152 6.49 -7.01 0.26
C ASN A 152 5.39 -7.73 1.04
N LEU A 153 5.18 -8.99 0.72
CA LEU A 153 4.17 -9.84 1.37
C LEU A 153 4.78 -10.73 2.45
N GLU A 154 3.95 -11.10 3.42
CA GLU A 154 4.28 -12.09 4.43
C GLU A 154 4.49 -13.48 3.79
N THR A 155 5.30 -14.31 4.41
CA THR A 155 5.66 -15.67 3.95
C THR A 155 6.43 -15.76 2.62
N TYR A 156 6.93 -14.62 2.11
CA TYR A 156 7.81 -14.57 0.95
C TYR A 156 9.27 -14.29 1.36
N PRO A 157 10.27 -14.77 0.60
CA PRO A 157 11.66 -14.35 0.83
C PRO A 157 11.79 -12.83 0.76
N LEU A 158 12.62 -12.23 1.63
CA LEU A 158 12.80 -10.77 1.72
C LEU A 158 13.23 -10.12 0.39
N ASP A 159 13.97 -10.84 -0.42
CA ASP A 159 14.48 -10.38 -1.72
C ASP A 159 13.62 -10.84 -2.91
N PHE A 160 12.47 -11.47 -2.64
CA PHE A 160 11.63 -12.12 -3.66
C PHE A 160 11.29 -11.21 -4.85
N ILE A 161 10.87 -9.99 -4.57
CA ILE A 161 10.49 -9.02 -5.62
C ILE A 161 11.68 -8.26 -6.20
N GLN A 162 12.86 -8.30 -5.54
CA GLN A 162 14.03 -7.50 -5.93
C GLN A 162 14.44 -7.69 -7.40
N PRO A 163 14.53 -8.95 -7.94
CA PRO A 163 14.92 -9.13 -9.34
C PRO A 163 13.95 -8.54 -10.36
N VAL A 164 12.67 -8.38 -10.00
CA VAL A 164 11.68 -7.68 -10.82
C VAL A 164 11.91 -6.18 -10.74
N LEU A 165 12.07 -5.64 -9.52
CA LEU A 165 12.24 -4.21 -9.30
C LEU A 165 13.55 -3.65 -9.88
N ASP A 166 14.60 -4.47 -10.01
CA ASP A 166 15.86 -4.06 -10.64
C ASP A 166 15.72 -3.82 -12.15
N ARG A 167 14.65 -4.31 -12.75
CA ARG A 167 14.40 -4.25 -14.20
C ARG A 167 13.43 -3.15 -14.61
N ILE A 168 12.68 -2.59 -13.67
CA ILE A 168 11.69 -1.53 -13.93
C ILE A 168 11.71 -0.50 -12.80
N PRO A 169 11.66 0.81 -13.09
CA PRO A 169 11.79 1.87 -12.09
C PRO A 169 10.50 2.16 -11.33
N VAL A 170 9.78 1.11 -10.91
CA VAL A 170 8.62 1.25 -10.02
C VAL A 170 9.06 1.57 -8.59
N SER A 171 8.19 2.15 -7.80
CA SER A 171 8.39 2.40 -6.39
C SER A 171 8.14 1.14 -5.54
N ARG A 172 8.37 1.26 -4.23
CA ARG A 172 8.07 0.22 -3.24
C ARG A 172 6.98 0.72 -2.28
N CYS A 173 6.13 -0.21 -1.87
CA CYS A 173 5.48 -0.19 -0.57
C CYS A 173 6.26 -1.11 0.36
N VAL A 174 6.71 -0.60 1.51
CA VAL A 174 7.33 -1.44 2.55
C VAL A 174 6.31 -1.67 3.64
N ASP A 175 5.81 -2.91 3.73
CA ASP A 175 4.98 -3.32 4.85
C ASP A 175 5.86 -3.80 6.00
N VAL A 176 5.85 -3.01 7.06
CA VAL A 176 6.58 -3.27 8.30
C VAL A 176 5.86 -4.31 9.15
N GLY A 177 4.52 -4.36 9.09
CA GLY A 177 3.72 -5.36 9.80
C GLY A 177 3.99 -6.76 9.29
N HIS A 178 4.06 -6.95 7.97
CA HIS A 178 4.44 -8.22 7.35
C HIS A 178 5.86 -8.67 7.74
N LEU A 179 6.82 -7.72 7.79
CA LEU A 179 8.17 -8.05 8.28
C LEU A 179 8.16 -8.51 9.73
N TRP A 180 7.39 -7.86 10.61
CA TRP A 180 7.24 -8.29 11.99
C TRP A 180 6.53 -9.64 12.11
N LEU A 181 5.51 -9.90 11.28
CA LEU A 181 4.76 -11.17 11.25
C LEU A 181 5.68 -12.34 10.94
N ASP A 182 6.60 -12.16 9.98
CA ASP A 182 7.60 -13.15 9.60
C ASP A 182 8.82 -13.19 10.54
N GLY A 183 8.82 -12.38 11.61
CA GLY A 183 9.88 -12.37 12.62
C GLY A 183 11.14 -11.61 12.19
N HIS A 184 11.07 -10.80 11.14
CA HIS A 184 12.18 -9.99 10.66
C HIS A 184 12.32 -8.66 11.39
N ASP A 185 13.57 -8.18 11.48
CA ASP A 185 13.85 -6.79 11.84
C ASP A 185 13.62 -5.90 10.60
N PRO A 186 12.67 -4.93 10.63
CA PRO A 186 12.41 -4.08 9.48
C PRO A 186 13.50 -3.04 9.20
N ILE A 187 14.38 -2.74 10.16
CA ILE A 187 15.34 -1.64 10.02
C ILE A 187 16.32 -1.84 8.86
N PRO A 188 17.01 -3.00 8.72
CA PRO A 188 17.89 -3.23 7.58
C PRO A 188 17.15 -3.19 6.23
N TYR A 189 15.91 -3.71 6.19
CA TYR A 189 15.10 -3.69 4.98
C TYR A 189 14.71 -2.27 4.58
N LEU A 190 14.25 -1.45 5.53
CA LEU A 190 13.95 -0.04 5.30
C LEU A 190 15.17 0.72 4.79
N GLN A 191 16.34 0.56 5.43
CA GLN A 191 17.58 1.21 5.01
C GLN A 191 17.96 0.90 3.56
N ALA A 192 17.77 -0.34 3.13
CA ALA A 192 18.06 -0.76 1.77
C ALA A 192 17.01 -0.28 0.75
N ALA A 193 15.74 -0.21 1.16
CA ALA A 193 14.61 0.03 0.26
C ALA A 193 14.22 1.51 0.14
N LEU A 194 14.54 2.35 1.14
CA LEU A 194 13.90 3.65 1.35
C LEU A 194 14.05 4.61 0.17
N SER A 195 15.17 4.57 -0.57
CA SER A 195 15.40 5.45 -1.73
C SER A 195 14.36 5.27 -2.85
N ARG A 196 13.66 4.13 -2.87
CA ARG A 196 12.59 3.81 -3.82
C ARG A 196 11.23 3.64 -3.13
N THR A 197 11.16 3.78 -1.79
CA THR A 197 9.92 3.60 -1.02
C THR A 197 9.06 4.84 -1.08
N ARG A 198 7.87 4.70 -1.63
CA ARG A 198 6.88 5.76 -1.75
C ARG A 198 5.80 5.65 -0.69
N VAL A 199 5.50 4.42 -0.25
CA VAL A 199 4.52 4.11 0.79
C VAL A 199 5.15 3.16 1.80
N ILE A 200 4.80 3.32 3.06
CA ILE A 200 5.12 2.39 4.14
C ILE A 200 3.80 2.00 4.80
N HIS A 201 3.51 0.71 4.86
CA HIS A 201 2.43 0.17 5.67
C HIS A 201 2.94 -0.16 7.06
N MET A 202 2.15 0.19 8.06
CA MET A 202 2.49 -0.05 9.45
C MET A 202 1.24 -0.44 10.24
N HIS A 203 1.23 -1.63 10.78
CA HIS A 203 0.16 -2.16 11.60
C HIS A 203 0.69 -3.04 12.73
N GLY A 204 -0.13 -3.27 13.75
CA GLY A 204 0.20 -4.17 14.85
C GLY A 204 -0.26 -5.59 14.59
N LEU A 205 0.21 -6.50 15.45
CA LEU A 205 -0.08 -7.92 15.45
C LEU A 205 -0.70 -8.32 16.77
N ALA A 206 -1.82 -9.03 16.73
CA ALA A 206 -2.45 -9.63 17.91
C ALA A 206 -2.94 -11.06 17.54
N GLU A 207 -4.22 -11.36 17.66
CA GLU A 207 -4.82 -12.60 17.17
C GLU A 207 -4.82 -12.71 15.64
N ARG A 208 -4.61 -11.58 14.97
CA ARG A 208 -4.42 -11.43 13.51
C ARG A 208 -3.52 -10.23 13.24
N ASP A 209 -3.16 -10.02 11.99
CA ASP A 209 -2.51 -8.82 11.48
C ASP A 209 -3.47 -7.61 11.38
N HIS A 210 -2.99 -6.50 10.88
CA HIS A 210 -3.75 -5.25 10.67
C HIS A 210 -4.48 -4.77 11.93
N ARG A 211 -3.83 -4.94 13.11
CA ARG A 211 -4.34 -4.45 14.39
C ARG A 211 -3.61 -3.17 14.83
N SER A 212 -4.10 -2.59 15.90
CA SER A 212 -3.48 -1.40 16.48
C SER A 212 -2.00 -1.58 16.79
N LEU A 213 -1.20 -0.53 16.57
CA LEU A 213 0.19 -0.45 17.04
C LEU A 213 0.33 -0.61 18.56
N ALA A 214 -0.75 -0.42 19.31
CA ALA A 214 -0.76 -0.63 20.76
C ALA A 214 -0.50 -2.09 21.17
N PHE A 215 -0.71 -3.06 20.27
CA PHE A 215 -0.38 -4.46 20.49
C PHE A 215 1.10 -4.79 20.27
N MET A 216 1.87 -3.89 19.67
CA MET A 216 3.29 -4.08 19.44
C MET A 216 4.13 -3.61 20.63
N PRO A 217 5.27 -4.26 20.91
CA PRO A 217 6.25 -3.70 21.82
C PRO A 217 6.64 -2.27 21.41
N ARG A 218 6.56 -1.33 22.35
CA ARG A 218 6.81 0.09 22.09
C ARG A 218 8.18 0.35 21.45
N GLU A 219 9.18 -0.39 21.88
CA GLU A 219 10.56 -0.27 21.37
C GLU A 219 10.66 -0.65 19.89
N LYS A 220 9.88 -1.62 19.41
CA LYS A 220 9.84 -1.99 17.99
C LYS A 220 9.22 -0.87 17.14
N VAL A 221 8.08 -0.35 17.58
CA VAL A 221 7.39 0.77 16.90
C VAL A 221 8.29 2.00 16.90
N LYS A 222 8.91 2.30 18.06
CA LYS A 222 9.83 3.43 18.20
C LYS A 222 11.05 3.31 17.28
N ALA A 223 11.64 2.13 17.16
CA ALA A 223 12.82 1.93 16.32
C ALA A 223 12.50 2.26 14.85
N VAL A 224 11.36 1.80 14.33
CA VAL A 224 10.92 2.14 12.96
C VAL A 224 10.66 3.64 12.83
N TRP A 225 9.93 4.21 13.78
CA TRP A 225 9.62 5.64 13.79
C TRP A 225 10.89 6.52 13.78
N ASP A 226 11.82 6.25 14.69
CA ASP A 226 13.08 6.97 14.78
C ASP A 226 13.91 6.84 13.49
N GLU A 227 13.89 5.66 12.87
CA GLU A 227 14.60 5.41 11.62
C GLU A 227 14.01 6.23 10.45
N LEU A 228 12.69 6.31 10.34
CA LEU A 228 12.04 7.15 9.31
C LEU A 228 12.38 8.64 9.50
N LEU A 229 12.40 9.10 10.73
CA LEU A 229 12.81 10.48 11.05
C LEU A 229 14.30 10.72 10.75
N ARG A 230 15.18 9.79 11.14
CA ARG A 230 16.63 9.86 10.89
C ARG A 230 16.94 9.90 9.39
N LEU A 231 16.25 9.09 8.60
CA LEU A 231 16.41 9.02 7.15
C LEU A 231 15.64 10.12 6.40
N LYS A 232 14.89 10.97 7.14
CA LYS A 232 14.07 12.05 6.57
C LYS A 232 13.12 11.56 5.48
N TYR A 233 12.45 10.42 5.73
CA TYR A 233 11.45 9.89 4.81
C TYR A 233 10.38 10.94 4.51
N GLN A 234 10.02 11.10 3.24
CA GLN A 234 9.07 12.13 2.76
C GLN A 234 7.87 11.54 2.04
N GLY A 235 7.70 10.22 2.06
CA GLY A 235 6.56 9.54 1.45
C GLY A 235 5.33 9.52 2.35
N VAL A 236 4.50 8.52 2.15
CA VAL A 236 3.30 8.25 2.95
C VAL A 236 3.60 7.11 3.92
N MET A 237 3.21 7.25 5.20
CA MET A 237 3.17 6.15 6.16
C MET A 237 1.70 5.88 6.50
N THR A 238 1.16 4.80 5.99
CA THR A 238 -0.21 4.36 6.19
C THR A 238 -0.31 3.45 7.41
N LEU A 239 -1.15 3.82 8.37
CA LEU A 239 -1.66 2.87 9.36
C LEU A 239 -2.65 1.95 8.64
N GLU A 240 -2.20 0.76 8.27
CA GLU A 240 -3.03 -0.21 7.55
C GLU A 240 -3.90 -1.00 8.52
N ILE A 241 -4.97 -0.38 8.96
CA ILE A 241 -5.92 -0.88 9.96
C ILE A 241 -7.35 -0.60 9.51
N PHE A 242 -8.32 -1.35 10.07
CA PHE A 242 -9.68 -1.43 9.54
C PHE A 242 -10.75 -1.25 10.64
N SER A 243 -10.44 -0.50 11.70
CA SER A 243 -11.42 -0.14 12.73
C SER A 243 -11.07 1.18 13.42
N GLU A 244 -12.10 1.87 13.90
CA GLU A 244 -11.95 3.12 14.64
C GLU A 244 -11.15 2.92 15.93
N GLU A 245 -11.37 1.81 16.64
CA GLU A 245 -10.66 1.48 17.88
C GLU A 245 -9.15 1.33 17.63
N ASP A 246 -8.77 0.53 16.60
CA ASP A 246 -7.37 0.32 16.25
C ASP A 246 -6.72 1.63 15.75
N PHE A 247 -7.46 2.47 15.00
CA PHE A 247 -6.99 3.76 14.54
C PHE A 247 -6.69 4.71 15.70
N LEU A 248 -7.67 4.93 16.58
CA LEU A 248 -7.52 5.87 17.70
C LEU A 248 -6.45 5.41 18.69
N SER A 249 -6.33 4.10 18.93
CA SER A 249 -5.27 3.56 19.79
C SER A 249 -3.89 3.64 19.16
N SER A 250 -3.76 3.45 17.83
CA SER A 250 -2.51 3.63 17.10
C SER A 250 -2.05 5.10 17.10
N LEU A 251 -2.97 6.06 16.90
CA LEU A 251 -2.65 7.49 17.00
C LEU A 251 -2.08 7.84 18.38
N LYS A 252 -2.66 7.30 19.47
CA LYS A 252 -2.12 7.50 20.84
C LYS A 252 -0.72 6.93 21.02
N VAL A 253 -0.36 5.85 20.31
CA VAL A 253 1.02 5.33 20.32
C VAL A 253 1.93 6.32 19.63
N ILE A 254 1.58 6.80 18.42
CA ILE A 254 2.36 7.75 17.64
C ILE A 254 2.58 9.08 18.41
N GLU A 255 1.53 9.60 19.04
CA GLU A 255 1.62 10.83 19.86
C GLU A 255 2.66 10.74 20.98
N LYS A 256 2.89 9.54 21.52
CA LYS A 256 3.89 9.29 22.58
C LYS A 256 5.29 9.03 22.04
N LEU A 257 5.47 8.83 20.74
CA LEU A 257 6.77 8.66 20.09
C LEU A 257 7.36 9.99 19.64
N SER A 258 6.52 10.96 19.43
CA SER A 258 6.86 12.30 18.90
C SER A 258 7.21 13.30 20.04
#